data_9d01faf3d15934bb7df4c323d6557bc1
#
_entry.id   9d01faf3d15934bb7df4c323d6557bc1
#
_cell.length_a   1.000
_cell.length_b   1.000
_cell.length_c   1.000
_cell.angle_alpha   90.00
_cell.angle_beta   90.00
_cell.angle_gamma   90.00
#
_symmetry.space_group_name_H-M   'P 1'
#
loop_
_entity.id
_entity.type
_entity.pdbx_description
1 polymer ?
#
loop_
_entity_poly.entity_id
_entity_poly.type
_entity_poly.pdbx_seq_one_letter_code
_entity_poly.pdbx_strand_id
1 'polypeptide(L)'
;WFVKETDATVLAKWHGWDLIHPEYSTIIDIPSGISEVIIDPTNRLADAYMPDNSSKCNITYAFDHKLYQYPDWKNYEVKYRPDVWWNNYDGMKVGLNLNGGFLRHHHLIDATVWFNTGALQKDSITNPNDYDYYSYRLGYNTHLDNITLNSRLKIKSQFLAGLYTNKISIEKSDSKGNNKLTVDFLSLYRTNSNYLITSGWAIKKMNNRIDINLEHKYKYSFGNGWLGLGLQSSALGSSYDYN
;
A
#
# COMPACT_ATOMS: atom_id res chain seq x y z
N TRP A 1 3.28 25.97 18.74
CA TRP A 1 1.97 25.79 18.13
C TRP A 1 1.58 27.07 17.37
N PHE A 2 1.18 26.93 16.14
CA PHE A 2 0.64 28.05 15.37
C PHE A 2 -0.75 27.65 14.88
N VAL A 3 -1.68 28.57 15.03
CA VAL A 3 -3.05 28.41 14.57
C VAL A 3 -3.27 29.45 13.49
N LYS A 4 -3.68 29.02 12.30
CA LYS A 4 -3.90 29.88 11.15
C LYS A 4 -5.38 30.05 10.86
N GLU A 5 -5.80 31.29 10.69
CA GLU A 5 -7.08 31.63 10.09
C GLU A 5 -6.81 32.23 8.72
N THR A 6 -7.27 31.58 7.64
CA THR A 6 -6.92 31.92 6.27
C THR A 6 -5.39 31.93 6.06
N ASP A 7 -4.77 33.08 5.86
CA ASP A 7 -3.32 33.23 5.67
C ASP A 7 -2.62 33.94 6.84
N ALA A 8 -3.37 34.29 7.89
CA ALA A 8 -2.83 34.98 9.06
C ALA A 8 -2.64 34.02 10.26
N THR A 9 -1.55 34.14 10.99
CA THR A 9 -1.34 33.45 12.26
C THR A 9 -2.15 34.12 13.34
N VAL A 10 -3.15 33.44 13.91
CA VAL A 10 -4.03 33.97 14.94
C VAL A 10 -3.47 33.72 16.34
N LEU A 11 -2.87 32.56 16.55
CA LEU A 11 -2.28 32.15 17.81
C LEU A 11 -0.94 31.47 17.60
N ALA A 12 0.08 31.89 18.32
CA ALA A 12 1.36 31.21 18.41
C ALA A 12 1.72 31.01 19.88
N LYS A 13 1.91 29.78 20.31
CA LYS A 13 2.25 29.47 21.69
C LYS A 13 3.37 28.44 21.74
N TRP A 14 4.39 28.74 22.54
CA TRP A 14 5.49 27.81 22.81
C TRP A 14 5.18 27.03 24.08
N HIS A 15 5.29 25.70 24.00
CA HIS A 15 5.25 24.79 25.14
C HIS A 15 6.60 24.11 25.26
N GLY A 16 7.23 24.24 26.43
CA GLY A 16 8.48 23.53 26.72
C GLY A 16 8.21 22.05 26.95
N TRP A 17 9.13 21.21 26.51
CA TRP A 17 9.15 19.79 26.85
C TRP A 17 10.16 19.56 27.98
N ASP A 18 9.78 18.76 28.97
CA ASP A 18 10.60 18.50 30.17
C ASP A 18 11.70 17.44 29.94
N LEU A 19 11.77 16.83 28.75
CA LEU A 19 12.73 15.78 28.36
C LEU A 19 12.59 14.47 29.18
N ILE A 20 11.58 14.35 30.04
CA ILE A 20 11.36 13.20 30.91
C ILE A 20 10.22 12.33 30.40
N HIS A 21 9.14 12.97 30.00
CA HIS A 21 7.96 12.26 29.51
C HIS A 21 8.07 12.01 27.99
N PRO A 22 7.78 10.80 27.50
CA PRO A 22 7.83 10.48 26.07
C PRO A 22 6.74 11.19 25.27
N GLU A 23 5.67 11.61 25.93
CA GLU A 23 4.51 12.25 25.32
C GLU A 23 4.21 13.57 26.00
N TYR A 24 3.83 14.56 25.20
CA TYR A 24 3.35 15.84 25.69
C TYR A 24 1.98 16.13 25.10
N SER A 25 0.99 16.35 25.96
CA SER A 25 -0.36 16.73 25.56
C SER A 25 -0.77 18.07 26.20
N THR A 26 -1.47 18.88 25.45
CA THR A 26 -2.01 20.14 25.95
C THR A 26 -3.35 20.44 25.28
N ILE A 27 -4.22 21.12 26.04
CA ILE A 27 -5.49 21.60 25.50
C ILE A 27 -5.33 23.10 25.25
N ILE A 28 -5.68 23.54 24.06
CA ILE A 28 -5.60 24.93 23.64
C ILE A 28 -7.00 25.37 23.21
N ASP A 29 -7.52 26.43 23.83
CA ASP A 29 -8.76 27.07 23.39
C ASP A 29 -8.47 27.79 22.06
N ILE A 30 -9.17 27.38 21.02
CA ILE A 30 -8.97 27.90 19.67
C ILE A 30 -10.20 28.72 19.29
N PRO A 31 -10.04 29.96 18.77
CA PRO A 31 -11.15 30.75 18.24
C PRO A 31 -11.88 29.99 17.10
N SER A 32 -13.19 30.24 16.97
CA SER A 32 -13.98 29.69 15.88
C SER A 32 -13.47 30.23 14.53
N GLY A 33 -13.48 29.37 13.49
CA GLY A 33 -13.06 29.76 12.12
C GLY A 33 -11.61 29.44 11.76
N ILE A 34 -10.91 28.66 12.58
CA ILE A 34 -9.53 28.24 12.31
C ILE A 34 -9.46 27.29 11.11
N SER A 35 -8.58 27.60 10.17
CA SER A 35 -8.38 26.80 8.97
C SER A 35 -7.34 25.69 9.15
N GLU A 36 -6.35 25.88 10.00
CA GLU A 36 -5.24 24.94 10.16
C GLU A 36 -4.52 25.12 11.50
N VAL A 37 -4.06 24.01 12.08
CA VAL A 37 -3.18 23.97 13.24
C VAL A 37 -1.86 23.34 12.81
N ILE A 38 -0.74 23.99 13.11
CA ILE A 38 0.59 23.54 12.73
C ILE A 38 1.47 23.41 13.97
N ILE A 39 2.13 22.25 14.10
CA ILE A 39 3.17 22.00 15.11
C ILE A 39 4.52 22.31 14.46
N ASP A 40 5.41 22.96 15.19
CA ASP A 40 6.77 23.33 14.76
C ASP A 40 6.87 23.87 13.31
N PRO A 41 6.21 24.97 12.98
CA PRO A 41 6.20 25.51 11.60
C PRO A 41 7.60 25.94 11.13
N THR A 42 8.56 26.05 12.03
CA THR A 42 9.95 26.42 11.73
C THR A 42 10.86 25.22 11.56
N ASN A 43 10.34 24.01 11.72
CA ASN A 43 11.04 22.72 11.60
C ASN A 43 12.32 22.66 12.46
N ARG A 44 12.22 23.04 13.70
CA ARG A 44 13.35 23.01 14.67
C ARG A 44 13.43 21.71 15.45
N LEU A 45 12.32 20.97 15.52
CA LEU A 45 12.30 19.67 16.17
C LEU A 45 12.85 18.62 15.19
N ALA A 46 13.58 17.66 15.71
CA ALA A 46 14.06 16.52 14.94
C ALA A 46 12.90 15.51 14.77
N ASP A 47 11.96 15.84 13.91
CA ASP A 47 10.81 15.01 13.61
C ASP A 47 11.03 14.24 12.32
N ALA A 48 10.83 12.93 12.40
CA ALA A 48 10.96 12.03 11.25
C ALA A 48 9.67 11.91 10.42
N TYR A 49 8.50 12.34 10.97
CA TYR A 49 7.21 12.22 10.30
C TYR A 49 6.45 13.55 10.27
N MET A 50 6.94 14.48 9.47
CA MET A 50 6.39 15.83 9.36
C MET A 50 4.93 15.98 8.86
N PRO A 51 4.31 15.04 8.12
CA PRO A 51 2.93 15.19 7.68
C PRO A 51 1.89 15.30 8.79
N ASP A 52 2.18 14.80 10.00
CA ASP A 52 1.28 14.93 11.18
C ASP A 52 1.48 16.22 11.96
N ASN A 53 2.50 17.02 11.60
CA ASN A 53 2.71 18.34 12.17
C ASN A 53 1.65 19.37 11.73
N SER A 54 0.81 19.05 10.76
CA SER A 54 -0.31 19.88 10.34
C SER A 54 -1.64 19.11 10.46
N SER A 55 -2.69 19.80 10.87
CA SER A 55 -4.05 19.27 10.80
C SER A 55 -4.54 19.03 9.37
N LYS A 56 -3.83 19.53 8.36
CA LYS A 56 -4.05 19.28 6.94
C LYS A 56 -2.89 18.48 6.37
N CYS A 57 -3.22 17.33 5.78
CA CYS A 57 -2.23 16.59 4.98
C CYS A 57 -2.06 17.30 3.62
N ASN A 58 -0.90 17.88 3.40
CA ASN A 58 -0.56 18.52 2.13
C ASN A 58 -0.07 17.45 1.15
N ILE A 59 -0.68 17.41 -0.03
CA ILE A 59 -0.33 16.46 -1.10
C ILE A 59 0.31 17.23 -2.26
N THR A 60 1.48 16.78 -2.68
CA THR A 60 2.16 17.29 -3.88
C THR A 60 2.08 16.28 -5.01
N TYR A 61 1.90 16.76 -6.23
CA TYR A 61 1.81 15.93 -7.43
C TYR A 61 3.00 16.18 -8.33
N ALA A 62 3.64 15.12 -8.81
CA ALA A 62 4.78 15.21 -9.73
C ALA A 62 4.69 14.13 -10.81
N PHE A 63 5.25 14.43 -11.98
CA PHE A 63 5.41 13.44 -13.04
C PHE A 63 6.52 12.44 -12.66
N ASP A 64 6.25 11.13 -12.74
CA ASP A 64 7.23 10.10 -12.49
C ASP A 64 8.09 9.83 -13.73
N HIS A 65 9.23 10.50 -13.83
CA HIS A 65 10.21 10.25 -14.90
C HIS A 65 11.25 9.17 -14.57
N LYS A 66 11.05 8.42 -13.48
CA LYS A 66 11.93 7.35 -12.99
C LYS A 66 13.39 7.77 -12.67
N LEU A 67 13.74 9.02 -12.81
CA LEU A 67 15.03 9.54 -12.37
C LEU A 67 15.02 9.78 -10.87
N TYR A 68 16.21 9.75 -10.26
CA TYR A 68 16.32 10.05 -8.84
C TYR A 68 15.83 11.49 -8.57
N GLN A 69 14.95 11.62 -7.61
CA GLN A 69 14.48 12.90 -7.07
C GLN A 69 14.62 12.84 -5.55
N TYR A 70 14.98 13.99 -4.97
CA TYR A 70 14.96 14.12 -3.52
C TYR A 70 13.50 13.98 -3.03
N PRO A 71 13.25 13.18 -1.97
CA PRO A 71 11.92 13.07 -1.40
C PRO A 71 11.49 14.38 -0.77
N ASP A 72 10.19 14.67 -0.82
CA ASP A 72 9.60 15.80 -0.10
C ASP A 72 9.47 15.43 1.39
N TRP A 73 10.08 16.24 2.26
CA TRP A 73 10.10 16.03 3.70
C TRP A 73 8.85 16.56 4.42
N LYS A 74 8.06 17.40 3.75
CA LYS A 74 6.92 18.09 4.35
C LYS A 74 5.58 17.59 3.88
N ASN A 75 5.53 17.05 2.66
CA ASN A 75 4.28 16.73 1.99
C ASN A 75 4.23 15.25 1.62
N TYR A 76 3.01 14.74 1.55
CA TYR A 76 2.77 13.45 0.92
C TYR A 76 2.90 13.61 -0.59
N GLU A 77 3.82 12.85 -1.20
CA GLU A 77 4.13 12.96 -2.62
C GLU A 77 3.36 11.92 -3.43
N VAL A 78 2.62 12.36 -4.46
CA VAL A 78 1.95 11.47 -5.41
C VAL A 78 2.57 11.69 -6.78
N LYS A 79 3.20 10.64 -7.31
CA LYS A 79 3.78 10.63 -8.65
C LYS A 79 2.85 9.94 -9.62
N TYR A 80 2.70 10.49 -10.80
CA TYR A 80 1.87 9.93 -11.85
C TYR A 80 2.65 9.76 -13.16
N ARG A 81 2.29 8.72 -13.91
CA ARG A 81 2.84 8.48 -15.25
C ARG A 81 1.85 7.69 -16.10
N PRO A 82 1.88 7.85 -17.43
CA PRO A 82 1.21 6.92 -18.32
C PRO A 82 1.85 5.54 -18.20
N ASP A 83 1.04 4.50 -18.34
CA ASP A 83 1.49 3.11 -18.35
C ASP A 83 0.88 2.38 -19.53
N VAL A 84 1.73 1.75 -20.33
CA VAL A 84 1.33 1.04 -21.55
C VAL A 84 2.01 -0.32 -21.57
N TRP A 85 1.21 -1.36 -21.79
CA TRP A 85 1.72 -2.70 -22.01
C TRP A 85 0.80 -3.50 -22.94
N TRP A 86 1.19 -4.70 -23.26
CA TRP A 86 0.47 -5.53 -24.23
C TRP A 86 0.44 -7.00 -23.79
N ASN A 87 -0.66 -7.68 -24.10
CA ASN A 87 -0.77 -9.13 -24.06
C ASN A 87 -1.60 -9.64 -25.24
N ASN A 88 -1.53 -10.95 -25.51
CA ASN A 88 -2.18 -11.57 -26.67
C ASN A 88 -3.71 -11.46 -26.66
N TYR A 89 -4.34 -11.46 -25.48
CA TYR A 89 -5.79 -11.51 -25.32
C TYR A 89 -6.44 -10.13 -25.27
N ASP A 90 -5.87 -9.22 -24.50
CA ASP A 90 -6.41 -7.87 -24.32
C ASP A 90 -5.90 -6.89 -25.38
N GLY A 91 -4.87 -7.28 -26.12
CA GLY A 91 -4.14 -6.38 -26.99
C GLY A 91 -3.35 -5.33 -26.22
N MET A 92 -3.27 -4.13 -26.77
CA MET A 92 -2.61 -3.01 -26.11
C MET A 92 -3.47 -2.46 -24.98
N LYS A 93 -2.85 -2.29 -23.81
CA LYS A 93 -3.43 -1.68 -22.61
C LYS A 93 -2.84 -0.30 -22.41
N VAL A 94 -3.69 0.69 -22.24
CA VAL A 94 -3.29 2.07 -21.99
C VAL A 94 -3.85 2.49 -20.64
N GLY A 95 -3.01 3.06 -19.80
CA GLY A 95 -3.41 3.36 -18.43
C GLY A 95 -2.64 4.49 -17.79
N LEU A 96 -2.92 4.66 -16.51
CA LEU A 96 -2.28 5.62 -15.63
C LEU A 96 -1.79 4.88 -14.38
N ASN A 97 -0.53 5.10 -14.03
CA ASN A 97 0.05 4.65 -12.77
C ASN A 97 0.20 5.84 -11.82
N LEU A 98 -0.17 5.63 -10.57
CA LEU A 98 -0.01 6.54 -9.45
C LEU A 98 0.84 5.86 -8.37
N ASN A 99 1.90 6.52 -7.94
CA ASN A 99 2.73 6.10 -6.83
C ASN A 99 2.71 7.19 -5.76
N GLY A 100 2.18 6.86 -4.58
CA GLY A 100 2.13 7.77 -3.45
C GLY A 100 2.96 7.29 -2.28
N GLY A 101 3.47 8.23 -1.47
CA GLY A 101 4.18 7.88 -0.25
C GLY A 101 4.79 9.09 0.44
N PHE A 102 5.03 8.93 1.74
CA PHE A 102 5.85 9.85 2.50
C PHE A 102 7.25 9.25 2.68
N LEU A 103 8.29 9.98 2.27
CA LEU A 103 9.70 9.60 2.31
C LEU A 103 9.98 8.18 1.76
N ARG A 104 9.09 7.63 0.92
CA ARG A 104 9.16 6.27 0.38
C ARG A 104 9.08 5.15 1.44
N HIS A 105 8.60 5.46 2.64
CA HIS A 105 8.50 4.51 3.74
C HIS A 105 7.09 4.38 4.31
N HIS A 106 6.36 5.49 4.45
CA HIS A 106 5.07 5.51 5.09
C HIS A 106 3.95 5.68 4.08
N HIS A 107 2.83 4.99 4.30
CA HIS A 107 1.60 5.11 3.50
C HIS A 107 1.84 4.98 2.00
N LEU A 108 2.61 3.95 1.61
CA LEU A 108 2.92 3.73 0.20
C LEU A 108 1.69 3.27 -0.56
N ILE A 109 1.33 3.98 -1.61
CA ILE A 109 0.25 3.65 -2.54
C ILE A 109 0.88 3.36 -3.91
N ASP A 110 0.48 2.26 -4.53
CA ASP A 110 0.75 1.93 -5.93
C ASP A 110 -0.59 1.62 -6.58
N ALA A 111 -1.06 2.47 -7.46
CA ALA A 111 -2.33 2.30 -8.14
C ALA A 111 -2.14 2.42 -9.65
N THR A 112 -2.54 1.40 -10.39
CA THR A 112 -2.54 1.44 -11.85
C THR A 112 -3.88 0.98 -12.36
N VAL A 113 -4.42 1.72 -13.30
CA VAL A 113 -5.65 1.36 -14.02
C VAL A 113 -5.35 1.39 -15.50
N TRP A 114 -5.75 0.35 -16.22
CA TRP A 114 -5.61 0.23 -17.66
C TRP A 114 -6.96 0.06 -18.33
N PHE A 115 -7.09 0.66 -19.49
CA PHE A 115 -8.11 0.35 -20.46
C PHE A 115 -7.54 -0.64 -21.49
N ASN A 116 -8.24 -1.75 -21.69
CA ASN A 116 -7.88 -2.79 -22.62
C ASN A 116 -8.46 -2.45 -23.99
N THR A 117 -7.61 -2.12 -24.95
CA THR A 117 -8.07 -1.55 -26.24
C THR A 117 -8.46 -2.60 -27.26
N GLY A 118 -8.01 -3.86 -27.09
CA GLY A 118 -8.11 -4.90 -28.12
C GLY A 118 -7.20 -4.67 -29.34
N ALA A 119 -6.51 -3.53 -29.42
CA ALA A 119 -5.60 -3.26 -30.53
C ALA A 119 -4.38 -4.19 -30.45
N LEU A 120 -3.96 -4.71 -31.62
CA LEU A 120 -2.85 -5.68 -31.74
C LEU A 120 -3.10 -7.02 -30.99
N GLN A 121 -4.35 -7.36 -30.75
CA GLN A 121 -4.75 -8.66 -30.23
C GLN A 121 -4.33 -9.77 -31.21
N LYS A 122 -3.71 -10.83 -30.70
CA LYS A 122 -3.30 -11.99 -31.55
C LYS A 122 -4.23 -13.17 -31.42
N ASP A 123 -4.75 -13.40 -30.21
CA ASP A 123 -5.63 -14.52 -29.95
C ASP A 123 -7.09 -14.04 -29.95
N SER A 124 -7.95 -14.72 -30.71
CA SER A 124 -9.37 -14.44 -30.69
C SER A 124 -9.97 -14.88 -29.34
N ILE A 125 -10.73 -14.00 -28.72
CA ILE A 125 -11.49 -14.32 -27.51
C ILE A 125 -12.61 -15.27 -27.92
N THR A 126 -12.70 -16.40 -27.23
CA THR A 126 -13.68 -17.45 -27.55
C THR A 126 -15.11 -16.96 -27.34
N ASN A 127 -15.31 -16.05 -26.39
CA ASN A 127 -16.60 -15.43 -26.11
C ASN A 127 -16.43 -13.92 -25.96
N PRO A 128 -16.91 -13.11 -26.92
CA PRO A 128 -16.80 -11.66 -26.85
C PRO A 128 -17.45 -11.02 -25.62
N ASN A 129 -18.45 -11.69 -25.03
CA ASN A 129 -19.13 -11.20 -23.82
C ASN A 129 -18.25 -11.32 -22.56
N ASP A 130 -17.17 -12.09 -22.62
CA ASP A 130 -16.22 -12.27 -21.52
C ASP A 130 -14.98 -11.37 -21.67
N TYR A 131 -15.05 -10.35 -22.54
CA TYR A 131 -13.93 -9.41 -22.70
C TYR A 131 -13.85 -8.42 -21.55
N ASP A 132 -12.65 -8.33 -20.94
CA ASP A 132 -12.38 -7.42 -19.84
C ASP A 132 -11.93 -6.05 -20.40
N TYR A 133 -12.80 -5.05 -20.41
CA TYR A 133 -12.48 -3.71 -20.91
C TYR A 133 -11.50 -2.92 -20.05
N TYR A 134 -11.33 -3.32 -18.80
CA TYR A 134 -10.40 -2.66 -17.88
C TYR A 134 -9.63 -3.67 -17.07
N SER A 135 -8.50 -3.25 -16.59
CA SER A 135 -7.66 -3.98 -15.64
C SER A 135 -7.14 -2.99 -14.60
N TYR A 136 -6.89 -3.47 -13.39
CA TYR A 136 -6.30 -2.61 -12.37
C TYR A 136 -5.39 -3.37 -11.43
N ARG A 137 -4.50 -2.63 -10.79
CA ARG A 137 -3.68 -3.06 -9.67
C ARG A 137 -3.64 -1.95 -8.65
N LEU A 138 -4.00 -2.28 -7.41
CA LEU A 138 -3.98 -1.38 -6.27
C LEU A 138 -3.12 -2.01 -5.19
N GLY A 139 -2.18 -1.27 -4.64
CA GLY A 139 -1.33 -1.65 -3.54
C GLY A 139 -1.30 -0.57 -2.48
N TYR A 140 -1.33 -0.98 -1.22
CA TYR A 140 -1.10 -0.11 -0.07
C TYR A 140 -0.17 -0.81 0.90
N ASN A 141 0.82 -0.09 1.42
CA ASN A 141 1.79 -0.63 2.35
C ASN A 141 2.15 0.46 3.37
N THR A 142 2.03 0.14 4.65
CA THR A 142 2.37 1.06 5.72
C THR A 142 2.93 0.34 6.94
N HIS A 143 3.71 1.04 7.73
CA HIS A 143 4.10 0.60 9.05
C HIS A 143 2.94 0.78 10.03
N LEU A 144 2.83 -0.14 11.00
CA LEU A 144 1.84 -0.11 12.07
C LEU A 144 2.49 0.16 13.43
N ASP A 145 3.61 0.87 13.45
CA ASP A 145 4.42 1.06 14.66
C ASP A 145 3.64 1.77 15.78
N ASN A 146 2.62 2.54 15.44
CA ASN A 146 1.70 3.16 16.41
C ASN A 146 0.79 2.15 17.12
N ILE A 147 0.58 0.95 16.56
CA ILE A 147 -0.24 -0.11 17.14
C ILE A 147 0.65 -1.18 17.76
N THR A 148 1.66 -1.60 17.02
CA THR A 148 2.63 -2.61 17.45
C THR A 148 3.95 -2.42 16.73
N LEU A 149 5.04 -2.28 17.49
CA LEU A 149 6.38 -2.01 16.96
C LEU A 149 6.83 -3.08 15.95
N ASN A 150 7.56 -2.65 14.93
CA ASN A 150 8.11 -3.50 13.86
C ASN A 150 7.04 -4.28 13.08
N SER A 151 5.87 -3.68 12.91
CA SER A 151 4.78 -4.29 12.16
C SER A 151 4.50 -3.53 10.88
N ARG A 152 3.99 -4.26 9.88
CA ARG A 152 3.66 -3.72 8.57
C ARG A 152 2.36 -4.33 8.05
N LEU A 153 1.50 -3.47 7.50
CA LEU A 153 0.30 -3.85 6.77
C LEU A 153 0.55 -3.69 5.28
N LYS A 154 0.20 -4.72 4.51
CA LYS A 154 0.19 -4.67 3.05
C LYS A 154 -1.18 -5.12 2.54
N ILE A 155 -1.77 -4.32 1.69
CA ILE A 155 -3.03 -4.63 1.01
C ILE A 155 -2.77 -4.61 -0.48
N LYS A 156 -3.21 -5.63 -1.18
CA LYS A 156 -3.15 -5.71 -2.63
C LYS A 156 -4.49 -6.13 -3.17
N SER A 157 -5.00 -5.39 -4.15
CA SER A 157 -6.17 -5.74 -4.93
C SER A 157 -5.83 -5.58 -6.41
N GLN A 158 -6.12 -6.59 -7.21
CA GLN A 158 -5.88 -6.51 -8.65
C GLN A 158 -6.93 -7.29 -9.42
N PHE A 159 -7.25 -6.79 -10.60
CA PHE A 159 -8.00 -7.49 -11.63
C PHE A 159 -7.17 -7.50 -12.90
N LEU A 160 -6.59 -8.64 -13.20
CA LEU A 160 -5.73 -8.84 -14.36
C LEU A 160 -6.07 -10.17 -15.03
N ALA A 161 -6.24 -10.16 -16.33
CA ALA A 161 -6.44 -11.37 -17.13
C ALA A 161 -7.59 -12.26 -16.58
N GLY A 162 -8.74 -11.63 -16.28
CA GLY A 162 -9.92 -12.32 -15.77
C GLY A 162 -9.80 -12.87 -14.34
N LEU A 163 -8.77 -12.45 -13.58
CA LEU A 163 -8.55 -12.90 -12.21
C LEU A 163 -8.57 -11.73 -11.24
N TYR A 164 -9.54 -11.73 -10.33
CA TYR A 164 -9.48 -10.92 -9.12
C TYR A 164 -8.58 -11.58 -8.10
N THR A 165 -7.63 -10.82 -7.59
CA THR A 165 -6.74 -11.24 -6.51
C THR A 165 -6.77 -10.16 -5.44
N ASN A 166 -7.24 -10.51 -4.25
CA ASN A 166 -7.20 -9.63 -3.09
C ASN A 166 -6.32 -10.29 -2.03
N LYS A 167 -5.34 -9.55 -1.52
CA LYS A 167 -4.43 -10.03 -0.50
C LYS A 167 -4.27 -8.98 0.58
N ILE A 168 -4.43 -9.40 1.84
CA ILE A 168 -4.10 -8.62 3.02
C ILE A 168 -3.00 -9.37 3.75
N SER A 169 -1.89 -8.69 4.03
CA SER A 169 -0.75 -9.25 4.75
C SER A 169 -0.45 -8.41 5.97
N ILE A 170 -0.31 -9.05 7.11
CA ILE A 170 0.21 -8.45 8.33
C ILE A 170 1.53 -9.13 8.66
N GLU A 171 2.58 -8.34 8.69
CA GLU A 171 3.93 -8.80 9.02
C GLU A 171 4.33 -8.22 10.37
N LYS A 172 4.92 -9.02 11.24
CA LYS A 172 5.54 -8.61 12.50
C LYS A 172 6.91 -9.20 12.61
N SER A 173 7.89 -8.34 12.92
CA SER A 173 9.27 -8.77 13.18
C SER A 173 9.65 -8.51 14.64
N ASP A 174 10.62 -9.25 15.16
CA ASP A 174 11.26 -8.89 16.44
C ASP A 174 12.17 -7.66 16.24
N SER A 175 12.62 -7.08 17.35
CA SER A 175 13.50 -5.90 17.35
C SER A 175 14.85 -6.14 16.67
N LYS A 176 15.30 -7.38 16.57
CA LYS A 176 16.56 -7.77 15.90
C LYS A 176 16.34 -8.17 14.44
N GLY A 177 15.09 -8.32 13.99
CA GLY A 177 14.74 -8.77 12.64
C GLY A 177 15.05 -10.25 12.37
N ASN A 178 15.33 -11.04 13.42
CA ASN A 178 15.63 -12.46 13.29
C ASN A 178 14.37 -13.30 13.15
N ASN A 179 13.29 -12.92 13.82
CA ASN A 179 12.01 -13.63 13.76
C ASN A 179 11.00 -12.77 13.01
N LYS A 180 10.28 -13.39 12.10
CA LYS A 180 9.22 -12.75 11.33
C LYS A 180 7.98 -13.64 11.31
N LEU A 181 6.85 -13.08 11.74
CA LEU A 181 5.52 -13.65 11.57
C LEU A 181 4.84 -12.94 10.42
N THR A 182 4.30 -13.70 9.48
CA THR A 182 3.46 -13.18 8.41
C THR A 182 2.12 -13.89 8.42
N VAL A 183 1.04 -13.14 8.43
CA VAL A 183 -0.32 -13.64 8.29
C VAL A 183 -0.89 -13.04 7.01
N ASP A 184 -1.21 -13.91 6.06
CA ASP A 184 -1.78 -13.55 4.77
C ASP A 184 -3.21 -14.04 4.68
N PHE A 185 -4.12 -13.17 4.25
CA PHE A 185 -5.43 -13.54 3.75
C PHE A 185 -5.45 -13.31 2.24
N LEU A 186 -5.72 -14.35 1.48
CA LEU A 186 -5.78 -14.33 0.02
C LEU A 186 -7.17 -14.73 -0.45
N SER A 187 -7.75 -13.93 -1.33
CA SER A 187 -9.01 -14.21 -2.01
C SER A 187 -8.79 -14.16 -3.52
N LEU A 188 -9.15 -15.23 -4.19
CA LEU A 188 -9.04 -15.40 -5.64
C LEU A 188 -10.42 -15.65 -6.23
N TYR A 189 -10.74 -14.95 -7.32
CA TYR A 189 -11.96 -15.16 -8.07
C TYR A 189 -11.71 -14.98 -9.56
N ARG A 190 -11.96 -16.03 -10.36
CA ARG A 190 -11.78 -15.99 -11.81
C ARG A 190 -13.11 -15.80 -12.50
N THR A 191 -13.18 -14.82 -13.38
CA THR A 191 -14.40 -14.45 -14.11
C THR A 191 -14.64 -15.32 -15.35
N ASN A 192 -13.55 -15.63 -16.07
CA ASN A 192 -13.62 -16.32 -17.37
C ASN A 192 -12.40 -17.22 -17.61
N SER A 193 -12.45 -18.01 -18.68
CA SER A 193 -11.42 -18.96 -19.09
C SER A 193 -10.50 -18.46 -20.21
N ASN A 194 -10.71 -17.27 -20.74
CA ASN A 194 -10.03 -16.78 -21.95
C ASN A 194 -8.51 -16.72 -21.84
N TYR A 195 -7.99 -16.58 -20.60
CA TYR A 195 -6.55 -16.46 -20.32
C TYR A 195 -5.93 -17.78 -19.82
N LEU A 196 -6.67 -18.89 -19.89
CA LEU A 196 -6.22 -20.17 -19.35
C LEU A 196 -5.70 -21.08 -20.45
N ILE A 197 -4.53 -21.65 -20.22
CA ILE A 197 -3.93 -22.68 -21.08
C ILE A 197 -4.47 -24.07 -20.70
N THR A 198 -4.90 -24.25 -19.45
CA THR A 198 -5.39 -25.53 -18.93
C THR A 198 -6.74 -25.41 -18.26
N SER A 199 -7.54 -26.48 -18.31
CA SER A 199 -8.88 -26.56 -17.68
C SER A 199 -8.88 -26.70 -16.17
N GLY A 200 -7.72 -26.66 -15.52
CA GLY A 200 -7.59 -26.90 -14.06
C GLY A 200 -8.05 -25.78 -13.14
N TRP A 201 -8.58 -24.68 -13.67
CA TRP A 201 -9.05 -23.56 -12.86
C TRP A 201 -10.58 -23.55 -12.82
N ALA A 202 -11.14 -23.53 -11.60
CA ALA A 202 -12.57 -23.32 -11.46
C ALA A 202 -12.92 -21.86 -11.76
N ILE A 203 -13.89 -21.68 -12.67
CA ILE A 203 -14.39 -20.38 -13.11
C ILE A 203 -15.59 -20.01 -12.26
N LYS A 204 -15.72 -18.71 -11.90
CA LYS A 204 -16.83 -18.17 -11.10
C LYS A 204 -16.97 -18.81 -9.71
N LYS A 205 -15.84 -19.33 -9.20
CA LYS A 205 -15.75 -19.85 -7.83
C LYS A 205 -14.73 -19.03 -7.04
N MET A 206 -15.07 -18.73 -5.80
CA MET A 206 -14.21 -18.02 -4.87
C MET A 206 -13.30 -19.01 -4.16
N ASN A 207 -12.02 -18.68 -4.08
CA ASN A 207 -11.02 -19.41 -3.31
C ASN A 207 -10.40 -18.46 -2.27
N ASN A 208 -10.72 -18.69 -1.02
CA ASN A 208 -10.22 -17.92 0.10
C ASN A 208 -9.23 -18.77 0.90
N ARG A 209 -8.09 -18.20 1.24
CA ARG A 209 -7.00 -18.90 1.90
C ARG A 209 -6.37 -18.03 2.98
N ILE A 210 -6.03 -18.63 4.08
CA ILE A 210 -5.23 -18.04 5.15
C ILE A 210 -3.90 -18.77 5.18
N ASP A 211 -2.81 -18.01 5.11
CA ASP A 211 -1.44 -18.51 5.24
C ASP A 211 -0.80 -17.86 6.47
N ILE A 212 -0.22 -18.67 7.34
CA ILE A 212 0.54 -18.23 8.52
C ILE A 212 1.96 -18.74 8.34
N ASN A 213 2.93 -17.84 8.27
CA ASN A 213 4.33 -18.15 8.07
C ASN A 213 5.17 -17.59 9.22
N LEU A 214 5.96 -18.46 9.83
CA LEU A 214 6.99 -18.12 10.81
C LEU A 214 8.35 -18.30 10.15
N GLU A 215 9.19 -17.30 10.20
CA GLU A 215 10.56 -17.33 9.69
C GLU A 215 11.52 -16.96 10.81
N HIS A 216 12.56 -17.78 10.99
CA HIS A 216 13.66 -17.52 11.91
C HIS A 216 14.97 -17.46 11.14
N LYS A 217 15.70 -16.32 11.24
CA LYS A 217 17.03 -16.12 10.67
C LYS A 217 18.07 -16.31 11.77
N TYR A 218 19.09 -17.08 11.49
CA TYR A 218 20.20 -17.30 12.39
C TYR A 218 21.55 -17.11 11.69
N LYS A 219 22.53 -16.70 12.48
CA LYS A 219 23.91 -16.55 12.02
C LYS A 219 24.76 -17.63 12.64
N TYR A 220 25.68 -18.16 11.87
CA TYR A 220 26.73 -19.06 12.33
C TYR A 220 28.08 -18.62 11.78
N SER A 221 29.17 -19.23 12.26
CA SER A 221 30.55 -18.75 12.00
C SER A 221 30.89 -18.55 10.52
N PHE A 222 30.28 -19.29 9.63
CA PHE A 222 30.59 -19.28 8.20
C PHE A 222 29.44 -18.79 7.30
N GLY A 223 28.35 -18.28 7.87
CA GLY A 223 27.25 -17.80 7.05
C GLY A 223 25.96 -17.48 7.82
N ASN A 224 24.88 -17.38 7.09
CA ASN A 224 23.53 -17.14 7.60
C ASN A 224 22.64 -18.29 7.16
N GLY A 225 21.69 -18.68 7.99
CA GLY A 225 20.66 -19.62 7.67
C GLY A 225 19.28 -19.08 8.03
N TRP A 226 18.26 -19.75 7.56
CA TRP A 226 16.87 -19.47 7.93
C TRP A 226 16.09 -20.78 8.07
N LEU A 227 15.11 -20.76 8.95
CA LEU A 227 14.13 -21.83 9.16
C LEU A 227 12.74 -21.22 8.95
N GLY A 228 11.89 -21.89 8.21
CA GLY A 228 10.52 -21.46 7.96
C GLY A 228 9.52 -22.55 8.31
N LEU A 229 8.43 -22.15 8.96
CA LEU A 229 7.25 -22.98 9.20
C LEU A 229 6.05 -22.27 8.60
N GLY A 230 5.36 -22.91 7.66
CA GLY A 230 4.17 -22.41 7.03
C GLY A 230 2.95 -23.29 7.31
N LEU A 231 1.86 -22.68 7.69
CA LEU A 231 0.53 -23.28 7.79
C LEU A 231 -0.39 -22.64 6.78
N GLN A 232 -1.11 -23.45 6.04
CA GLN A 232 -2.05 -22.98 5.03
C GLN A 232 -3.39 -23.66 5.24
N SER A 233 -4.46 -22.88 5.19
CA SER A 233 -5.83 -23.39 5.29
C SER A 233 -6.75 -22.69 4.32
N SER A 234 -7.74 -23.40 3.77
CA SER A 234 -8.86 -22.77 3.07
C SER A 234 -9.67 -21.97 4.08
N ALA A 235 -9.96 -20.71 3.74
CA ALA A 235 -10.73 -19.82 4.60
C ALA A 235 -12.23 -19.97 4.33
N LEU A 236 -13.04 -19.38 5.22
CA LEU A 236 -14.48 -19.33 5.13
C LEU A 236 -14.94 -18.79 3.77
N GLY A 237 -15.94 -19.42 3.18
CA GLY A 237 -16.50 -19.06 1.87
C GLY A 237 -15.69 -19.53 0.66
N SER A 238 -14.68 -20.38 0.87
CA SER A 238 -14.04 -21.07 -0.25
C SER A 238 -15.02 -22.09 -0.86
N SER A 239 -15.18 -22.05 -2.17
CA SER A 239 -15.99 -23.04 -2.91
C SER A 239 -15.16 -24.20 -3.44
N TYR A 240 -13.90 -24.32 -3.00
CA TYR A 240 -13.05 -25.47 -3.30
C TYR A 240 -13.19 -26.54 -2.22
N ASP A 241 -13.69 -27.69 -2.62
CA ASP A 241 -13.48 -28.93 -1.89
C ASP A 241 -12.11 -29.46 -2.32
N TYR A 242 -11.14 -29.40 -1.45
CA TYR A 242 -9.90 -30.14 -1.63
C TYR A 242 -10.22 -31.61 -1.30
N ASN A 243 -10.51 -32.41 -2.32
CA ASN A 243 -10.47 -33.87 -2.24
C ASN A 243 -9.05 -34.36 -2.41
#